data_9c6cfad956480d6821cba35e26c4124a
#
_entry.id   9c6cfad956480d6821cba35e26c4124a
#
_cell.length_a   1.000
_cell.length_b   1.000
_cell.length_c   1.000
_cell.angle_alpha   90.00
_cell.angle_beta   90.00
_cell.angle_gamma   90.00
#
_symmetry.space_group_name_H-M   'P 1'
#
loop_
_entity.id
_entity.type
_entity.pdbx_description
1 polymer ?
#
loop_
_entity_poly.entity_id
_entity_poly.type
_entity_poly.pdbx_seq_one_letter_code
_entity_poly.pdbx_strand_id
1 'polypeptide(L)'
;MKFPLILAAFIALCGAAEMQNSAPQSSSSAQNSKSVREPAWLKDVNLTCAKYGIDTSAYPEFRAYARLKDGSALAFASPKAMFAYFFEGKGSGANFSGASAGANSESKNQASGNLGEANSTDANFGGAELYVTDYASGEILQAQDAFYVFGSVLQSARGDDLITFARLRDAQDFMREKKGHKILQFREISAKLIDYLR
;
A
#
# COMPACT_ATOMS: atom_id res chain seq x y z
N MET A 1 17.09 67.14 40.70
CA MET A 1 16.15 68.30 40.63
C MET A 1 15.05 67.95 39.62
N LYS A 2 13.90 67.79 40.16
CA LYS A 2 12.52 68.21 39.71
C LYS A 2 12.05 67.86 38.30
N PHE A 3 11.08 67.04 38.27
CA PHE A 3 10.03 66.83 37.26
C PHE A 3 9.34 68.13 36.81
N PRO A 4 8.56 68.16 35.68
CA PRO A 4 7.31 67.57 35.70
C PRO A 4 6.84 66.94 34.36
N LEU A 5 5.96 66.03 34.53
CA LEU A 5 4.81 65.46 33.82
C LEU A 5 4.08 66.49 32.91
N ILE A 6 3.80 66.14 31.65
CA ILE A 6 2.63 66.63 30.90
C ILE A 6 2.00 65.49 30.16
N LEU A 7 0.78 65.23 30.54
CA LEU A 7 -0.22 64.35 29.98
C LEU A 7 -0.89 65.03 28.77
N ALA A 8 -0.94 64.40 27.63
CA ALA A 8 -1.87 64.78 26.57
C ALA A 8 -2.45 63.55 25.92
N ALA A 9 -3.72 63.30 26.20
CA ALA A 9 -4.58 62.33 25.55
C ALA A 9 -4.94 62.85 24.15
N PHE A 10 -4.74 62.05 23.12
CA PHE A 10 -5.43 62.22 21.84
C PHE A 10 -6.20 60.94 21.51
N ILE A 11 -7.52 61.06 21.64
CA ILE A 11 -8.48 60.15 21.08
C ILE A 11 -8.61 60.50 19.60
N ALA A 12 -8.25 59.57 18.72
CA ALA A 12 -8.67 59.63 17.32
C ALA A 12 -9.31 58.31 16.96
N LEU A 13 -10.60 58.38 16.85
CA LEU A 13 -11.50 57.41 16.21
C LEU A 13 -11.19 57.37 14.72
N CYS A 14 -10.84 56.25 14.15
CA CYS A 14 -10.98 56.00 12.71
C CYS A 14 -11.05 54.51 12.42
N GLY A 15 -12.25 54.06 12.02
CA GLY A 15 -12.54 53.16 10.93
C GLY A 15 -11.95 51.74 11.00
N ALA A 16 -12.71 50.83 11.55
CA ALA A 16 -12.58 49.41 11.28
C ALA A 16 -12.87 49.15 9.79
N ALA A 17 -11.86 48.79 9.02
CA ALA A 17 -12.05 48.06 7.77
C ALA A 17 -11.65 46.61 8.05
N GLU A 18 -12.63 45.76 8.33
CA GLU A 18 -12.47 44.30 8.31
C GLU A 18 -12.16 43.87 6.89
N MET A 19 -10.88 43.68 6.58
CA MET A 19 -10.47 42.88 5.45
C MET A 19 -10.74 41.41 5.83
N GLN A 20 -11.89 40.90 5.42
CA GLN A 20 -12.16 39.47 5.36
C GLN A 20 -11.18 38.84 4.38
N ASN A 21 -10.11 38.29 4.94
CA ASN A 21 -9.17 37.48 4.21
C ASN A 21 -9.82 36.10 3.98
N SER A 22 -10.53 35.98 2.86
CA SER A 22 -11.05 34.72 2.37
C SER A 22 -9.87 33.85 1.95
N ALA A 23 -9.36 33.05 2.88
CA ALA A 23 -8.44 31.97 2.54
C ALA A 23 -9.17 31.00 1.58
N PRO A 24 -8.53 30.59 0.46
CA PRO A 24 -9.12 29.57 -0.39
C PRO A 24 -9.21 28.28 0.43
N GLN A 25 -10.44 27.83 0.67
CA GLN A 25 -10.70 26.48 1.14
C GLN A 25 -10.24 25.53 0.06
N SER A 26 -9.02 25.01 0.20
CA SER A 26 -8.58 23.83 -0.52
C SER A 26 -9.49 22.69 -0.05
N SER A 27 -10.44 22.33 -0.90
CA SER A 27 -11.18 21.09 -0.79
C SER A 27 -10.20 19.93 -0.91
N SER A 28 -9.58 19.56 0.20
CA SER A 28 -8.90 18.27 0.31
C SER A 28 -9.99 17.21 0.28
N SER A 29 -10.23 16.65 -0.89
CA SER A 29 -10.90 15.37 -1.02
C SER A 29 -10.01 14.35 -0.27
N ALA A 30 -10.28 14.16 1.01
CA ALA A 30 -9.75 13.09 1.80
C ALA A 30 -10.29 11.78 1.19
N GLN A 31 -9.52 11.18 0.30
CA GLN A 31 -9.74 9.80 -0.10
C GLN A 31 -9.42 8.94 1.13
N ASN A 32 -10.45 8.71 1.93
CA ASN A 32 -10.42 7.85 3.09
C ASN A 32 -10.55 6.41 2.59
N SER A 33 -9.42 5.70 2.42
CA SER A 33 -9.48 4.26 2.19
C SER A 33 -10.13 3.62 3.43
N LYS A 34 -11.18 2.86 3.16
CA LYS A 34 -11.99 2.23 4.18
C LYS A 34 -11.18 1.10 4.82
N SER A 35 -10.71 1.28 6.06
CA SER A 35 -10.11 0.17 6.80
C SER A 35 -11.13 -0.96 6.92
N VAL A 36 -10.72 -2.16 6.55
CA VAL A 36 -11.56 -3.34 6.70
C VAL A 36 -11.40 -3.82 8.13
N ARG A 37 -12.49 -3.99 8.87
CA ARG A 37 -12.43 -4.71 10.15
C ARG A 37 -11.72 -6.04 9.88
N GLU A 38 -10.76 -6.39 10.75
CA GLU A 38 -10.00 -7.63 10.61
C GLU A 38 -10.95 -8.79 10.27
N PRO A 39 -10.82 -9.39 9.08
CA PRO A 39 -11.74 -10.42 8.63
C PRO A 39 -11.65 -11.65 9.53
N ALA A 40 -12.77 -12.26 9.88
CA ALA A 40 -12.82 -13.41 10.80
C ALA A 40 -11.91 -14.57 10.36
N TRP A 41 -11.75 -14.78 9.04
CA TRP A 41 -10.92 -15.83 8.46
C TRP A 41 -9.41 -15.62 8.70
N LEU A 42 -8.98 -14.40 9.05
CA LEU A 42 -7.57 -14.08 9.25
C LEU A 42 -6.97 -14.78 10.49
N LYS A 43 -7.81 -15.13 11.46
CA LYS A 43 -7.39 -15.81 12.69
C LYS A 43 -6.87 -17.23 12.44
N ASP A 44 -7.31 -17.86 11.37
CA ASP A 44 -7.00 -19.24 11.03
C ASP A 44 -5.93 -19.35 9.92
N VAL A 45 -5.37 -18.21 9.48
CA VAL A 45 -4.36 -18.19 8.40
C VAL A 45 -3.04 -18.73 8.89
N ASN A 46 -2.49 -19.67 8.14
CA ASN A 46 -1.10 -20.09 8.34
C ASN A 46 -0.15 -18.93 7.99
N LEU A 47 0.61 -18.45 8.98
CA LEU A 47 1.54 -17.34 8.84
C LEU A 47 2.85 -17.68 8.10
N THR A 48 2.93 -18.84 7.48
CA THR A 48 4.04 -19.17 6.56
C THR A 48 3.81 -18.48 5.21
N CYS A 49 4.79 -17.69 4.77
CA CYS A 49 4.72 -16.99 3.48
C CYS A 49 4.58 -17.98 2.32
N ALA A 50 3.48 -17.91 1.59
CA ALA A 50 3.21 -18.81 0.44
C ALA A 50 4.24 -18.69 -0.68
N LYS A 51 4.92 -17.53 -0.79
CA LYS A 51 5.96 -17.30 -1.81
C LYS A 51 7.34 -17.82 -1.38
N TYR A 52 7.74 -17.59 -0.14
CA TYR A 52 9.11 -17.78 0.31
C TYR A 52 9.28 -18.83 1.39
N GLY A 53 8.21 -19.37 1.96
CA GLY A 53 8.25 -20.38 3.01
C GLY A 53 8.77 -19.87 4.37
N ILE A 54 8.86 -18.56 4.58
CA ILE A 54 9.33 -17.95 5.83
C ILE A 54 8.16 -17.61 6.74
N ASP A 55 8.41 -17.59 8.05
CA ASP A 55 7.44 -17.12 9.03
C ASP A 55 7.23 -15.60 8.91
N THR A 56 5.98 -15.18 8.73
CA THR A 56 5.60 -13.78 8.59
C THR A 56 5.28 -13.09 9.90
N SER A 57 5.24 -13.83 11.02
CA SER A 57 4.90 -13.26 12.34
C SER A 57 5.94 -12.27 12.86
N ALA A 58 7.19 -12.39 12.40
CA ALA A 58 8.27 -11.47 12.75
C ALA A 58 8.18 -10.09 12.05
N TYR A 59 7.29 -9.96 11.04
CA TYR A 59 7.18 -8.74 10.23
C TYR A 59 5.70 -8.35 10.03
N PRO A 60 4.96 -8.11 11.12
CA PRO A 60 3.51 -7.89 11.04
C PRO A 60 3.12 -6.68 10.20
N GLU A 61 3.94 -5.64 10.18
CA GLU A 61 3.71 -4.38 9.46
C GLU A 61 3.82 -4.51 7.93
N PHE A 62 4.47 -5.56 7.45
CA PHE A 62 4.62 -5.81 6.00
C PHE A 62 3.68 -6.88 5.48
N ARG A 63 2.97 -7.59 6.35
CA ARG A 63 2.16 -8.73 5.91
C ARG A 63 1.14 -8.36 4.85
N ALA A 64 0.99 -9.27 3.90
CA ALA A 64 -0.08 -9.25 2.94
C ALA A 64 -0.79 -10.61 2.92
N TYR A 65 -2.02 -10.64 2.43
CA TYR A 65 -2.84 -11.84 2.44
C TYR A 65 -3.64 -11.96 1.15
N ALA A 66 -3.98 -13.18 0.80
CA ALA A 66 -4.93 -13.45 -0.26
C ALA A 66 -5.96 -14.46 0.22
N ARG A 67 -7.24 -14.17 -0.04
CA ARG A 67 -8.33 -15.12 0.12
C ARG A 67 -8.72 -15.65 -1.26
N LEU A 68 -8.56 -16.95 -1.46
CA LEU A 68 -8.85 -17.60 -2.72
C LEU A 68 -10.35 -17.90 -2.85
N LYS A 69 -10.81 -18.21 -4.08
CA LYS A 69 -12.21 -18.53 -4.36
C LYS A 69 -12.75 -19.76 -3.62
N ASP A 70 -11.88 -20.71 -3.30
CA ASP A 70 -12.23 -21.90 -2.52
C ASP A 70 -12.37 -21.62 -1.01
N GLY A 71 -12.19 -20.37 -0.60
CA GLY A 71 -12.24 -19.94 0.79
C GLY A 71 -10.93 -20.11 1.55
N SER A 72 -9.90 -20.73 0.97
CA SER A 72 -8.58 -20.82 1.59
C SER A 72 -7.89 -19.45 1.62
N ALA A 73 -6.99 -19.27 2.57
CA ALA A 73 -6.26 -18.01 2.73
C ALA A 73 -4.75 -18.26 2.78
N LEU A 74 -4.01 -17.35 2.16
CA LEU A 74 -2.55 -17.36 2.08
C LEU A 74 -2.00 -16.12 2.78
N ALA A 75 -0.88 -16.29 3.50
CA ALA A 75 -0.10 -15.20 4.04
C ALA A 75 1.16 -14.98 3.20
N PHE A 76 1.60 -13.72 3.15
CA PHE A 76 2.82 -13.30 2.48
C PHE A 76 3.63 -12.39 3.40
N ALA A 77 4.95 -12.49 3.33
CA ALA A 77 5.86 -11.69 4.14
C ALA A 77 5.82 -10.19 3.77
N SER A 78 5.28 -9.87 2.58
CA SER A 78 5.17 -8.49 2.11
C SER A 78 4.27 -8.39 0.88
N PRO A 79 3.86 -7.15 0.50
CA PRO A 79 3.14 -6.90 -0.75
C PRO A 79 3.90 -7.38 -1.98
N LYS A 80 5.22 -7.14 -2.05
CA LYS A 80 6.07 -7.68 -3.12
C LYS A 80 5.94 -9.20 -3.25
N ALA A 81 6.00 -9.91 -2.13
CA ALA A 81 5.88 -11.37 -2.13
C ALA A 81 4.53 -11.84 -2.67
N MET A 82 3.45 -11.15 -2.29
CA MET A 82 2.10 -11.42 -2.78
C MET A 82 1.99 -11.18 -4.28
N PHE A 83 2.37 -10.01 -4.77
CA PHE A 83 2.31 -9.70 -6.20
C PHE A 83 3.19 -10.65 -7.02
N ALA A 84 4.42 -10.95 -6.56
CA ALA A 84 5.30 -11.91 -7.23
C ALA A 84 4.66 -13.30 -7.34
N TYR A 85 3.98 -13.76 -6.31
CA TYR A 85 3.29 -15.05 -6.32
C TYR A 85 2.20 -15.12 -7.40
N PHE A 86 1.38 -14.10 -7.50
CA PHE A 86 0.29 -14.05 -8.47
C PHE A 86 0.78 -13.82 -9.90
N PHE A 87 1.74 -12.93 -10.11
CA PHE A 87 2.30 -12.67 -11.44
C PHE A 87 3.06 -13.89 -12.01
N GLU A 88 3.53 -14.80 -11.17
CA GLU A 88 4.08 -16.09 -11.60
C GLU A 88 3.00 -17.15 -11.94
N GLY A 89 1.72 -16.77 -11.92
CA GLY A 89 0.61 -17.65 -12.25
C GLY A 89 0.22 -18.65 -11.16
N LYS A 90 0.81 -18.56 -9.97
CA LYS A 90 0.53 -19.49 -8.86
C LYS A 90 -0.82 -19.26 -8.17
N GLY A 91 -1.44 -18.10 -8.43
CA GLY A 91 -2.75 -17.73 -7.86
C GLY A 91 -3.94 -18.12 -8.73
N SER A 92 -3.74 -18.59 -9.95
CA SER A 92 -4.82 -19.05 -10.83
C SER A 92 -5.15 -20.50 -10.50
N GLY A 93 -6.17 -20.72 -9.69
CA GLY A 93 -6.92 -21.93 -9.37
C GLY A 93 -6.55 -23.31 -9.98
N ALA A 94 -5.28 -23.66 -10.09
CA ALA A 94 -4.83 -24.99 -10.42
C ALA A 94 -4.38 -25.68 -9.13
N ASN A 95 -5.22 -26.55 -8.60
CA ASN A 95 -4.95 -27.63 -7.65
C ASN A 95 -3.62 -27.58 -6.90
N PHE A 96 -3.62 -26.95 -5.71
CA PHE A 96 -2.58 -27.18 -4.74
C PHE A 96 -2.81 -28.54 -4.06
N SER A 97 -2.40 -29.61 -4.71
CA SER A 97 -2.11 -30.89 -4.03
C SER A 97 -0.69 -30.83 -3.53
N GLY A 98 -0.56 -30.94 -2.21
CA GLY A 98 0.67 -30.75 -1.47
C GLY A 98 1.88 -31.52 -1.96
N ALA A 99 3.03 -30.95 -1.62
CA ALA A 99 4.34 -31.57 -1.44
C ALA A 99 4.86 -32.47 -2.56
N SER A 100 5.87 -31.99 -3.29
CA SER A 100 7.17 -32.70 -3.41
C SER A 100 8.06 -32.00 -4.42
N ALA A 101 9.32 -31.95 -4.08
CA ALA A 101 10.41 -31.53 -4.94
C ALA A 101 10.52 -32.38 -6.22
N GLY A 102 10.90 -31.75 -7.32
CA GLY A 102 11.58 -32.48 -8.38
C GLY A 102 11.15 -32.15 -9.81
N ALA A 103 12.10 -31.58 -10.53
CA ALA A 103 12.39 -31.82 -11.94
C ALA A 103 11.45 -31.32 -13.04
N ASN A 104 12.03 -30.40 -13.82
CA ASN A 104 12.00 -30.24 -15.28
C ASN A 104 10.80 -30.78 -16.05
N SER A 105 10.10 -29.87 -16.73
CA SER A 105 9.79 -30.11 -18.15
C SER A 105 9.51 -28.79 -18.87
N GLU A 106 10.30 -28.57 -19.91
CA GLU A 106 10.06 -27.58 -20.96
C GLU A 106 8.71 -27.88 -21.63
N SER A 107 7.88 -26.88 -21.77
CA SER A 107 6.86 -26.87 -22.79
C SER A 107 6.77 -25.48 -23.40
N LYS A 108 7.33 -25.40 -24.59
CA LYS A 108 7.09 -24.32 -25.56
C LYS A 108 5.63 -24.33 -25.92
N ASN A 109 4.94 -23.20 -25.75
CA ASN A 109 3.86 -22.83 -26.65
C ASN A 109 3.89 -21.33 -26.90
N GLN A 110 4.24 -21.00 -28.13
CA GLN A 110 4.06 -19.70 -28.74
C GLN A 110 2.56 -19.40 -28.85
N ALA A 111 2.18 -18.22 -28.45
CA ALA A 111 1.04 -17.54 -29.04
C ALA A 111 1.37 -16.05 -29.13
N SER A 112 1.46 -15.64 -30.37
CA SER A 112 1.66 -14.30 -30.90
C SER A 112 0.58 -13.34 -30.45
N GLY A 113 1.02 -12.11 -30.07
CA GLY A 113 0.39 -10.85 -30.50
C GLY A 113 -0.96 -10.50 -29.92
N ASN A 114 -0.97 -9.59 -28.95
CA ASN A 114 -1.68 -8.32 -29.15
C ASN A 114 -1.25 -7.32 -28.07
N LEU A 115 -0.62 -6.23 -28.50
CA LEU A 115 -0.37 -5.04 -27.68
C LEU A 115 -1.71 -4.30 -27.54
N GLY A 116 -2.49 -4.69 -26.56
CA GLY A 116 -3.64 -3.97 -26.06
C GLY A 116 -3.44 -3.78 -24.58
N GLU A 117 -3.15 -2.55 -24.15
CA GLU A 117 -3.17 -2.14 -22.76
C GLU A 117 -4.59 -2.32 -22.18
N ALA A 118 -4.91 -3.53 -21.79
CA ALA A 118 -6.00 -3.78 -20.86
C ALA A 118 -5.34 -4.07 -19.50
N ASN A 119 -5.19 -3.01 -18.71
CA ASN A 119 -4.84 -3.06 -17.30
C ASN A 119 -6.00 -3.67 -16.49
N SER A 120 -6.38 -4.90 -16.78
CA SER A 120 -7.34 -5.64 -15.97
C SER A 120 -6.57 -6.39 -14.89
N THR A 121 -6.26 -5.66 -13.82
CA THR A 121 -5.67 -6.19 -12.58
C THR A 121 -6.44 -7.39 -12.05
N ASP A 122 -7.75 -7.45 -12.25
CA ASP A 122 -8.60 -8.54 -11.78
C ASP A 122 -8.34 -9.89 -12.46
N ALA A 123 -7.91 -9.88 -13.73
CA ALA A 123 -7.64 -11.10 -14.49
C ALA A 123 -6.36 -11.82 -14.01
N ASN A 124 -5.39 -11.08 -13.49
CA ASN A 124 -4.09 -11.63 -13.07
C ASN A 124 -4.13 -12.33 -11.71
N PHE A 125 -5.16 -12.07 -10.89
CA PHE A 125 -5.23 -12.60 -9.53
C PHE A 125 -6.22 -13.76 -9.37
N GLY A 126 -6.73 -14.30 -10.47
CA GLY A 126 -7.61 -15.47 -10.44
C GLY A 126 -8.93 -15.27 -9.67
N GLY A 127 -9.30 -13.99 -9.40
CA GLY A 127 -10.44 -13.62 -8.58
C GLY A 127 -10.23 -13.85 -7.08
N ALA A 128 -8.98 -13.87 -6.63
CA ALA A 128 -8.65 -13.81 -5.21
C ALA A 128 -8.89 -12.38 -4.67
N GLU A 129 -9.33 -12.30 -3.42
CA GLU A 129 -9.39 -11.05 -2.67
C GLU A 129 -8.02 -10.80 -2.05
N LEU A 130 -7.41 -9.66 -2.33
CA LEU A 130 -6.08 -9.31 -1.86
C LEU A 130 -6.14 -8.28 -0.73
N TYR A 131 -5.33 -8.49 0.29
CA TYR A 131 -5.25 -7.62 1.47
C TYR A 131 -3.80 -7.30 1.81
N VAL A 132 -3.58 -6.10 2.34
CA VAL A 132 -2.28 -5.62 2.80
C VAL A 132 -2.44 -4.98 4.18
N THR A 133 -1.34 -4.86 4.91
CA THR A 133 -1.31 -4.19 6.21
C THR A 133 -0.95 -2.72 6.02
N ASP A 134 -1.72 -1.81 6.60
CA ASP A 134 -1.34 -0.40 6.70
C ASP A 134 -0.12 -0.26 7.62
N TYR A 135 0.96 0.23 7.10
CA TYR A 135 2.21 0.40 7.84
C TYR A 135 2.06 1.36 9.04
N ALA A 136 1.20 2.36 8.92
CA ALA A 136 1.02 3.38 9.96
C ALA A 136 0.17 2.90 11.14
N SER A 137 -0.88 2.12 10.89
CA SER A 137 -1.85 1.71 11.92
C SER A 137 -1.81 0.21 12.25
N GLY A 138 -1.24 -0.62 11.38
CA GLY A 138 -1.32 -2.07 11.47
C GLY A 138 -2.67 -2.66 11.02
N GLU A 139 -3.60 -1.82 10.55
CA GLU A 139 -4.90 -2.29 10.09
C GLU A 139 -4.81 -3.01 8.74
N ILE A 140 -5.73 -3.94 8.52
CA ILE A 140 -5.83 -4.66 7.24
C ILE A 140 -6.68 -3.85 6.26
N LEU A 141 -6.17 -3.72 5.04
CA LEU A 141 -6.79 -2.99 3.93
C LEU A 141 -7.05 -3.93 2.76
N GLN A 142 -8.06 -3.63 1.96
CA GLN A 142 -8.11 -4.20 0.61
C GLN A 142 -6.94 -3.62 -0.22
N ALA A 143 -6.23 -4.49 -0.91
CA ALA A 143 -5.05 -4.11 -1.67
C ALA A 143 -5.35 -3.04 -2.75
N GLN A 144 -6.56 -3.08 -3.32
CA GLN A 144 -7.02 -2.13 -4.34
C GLN A 144 -7.15 -0.69 -3.81
N ASP A 145 -7.42 -0.54 -2.50
CA ASP A 145 -7.67 0.76 -1.87
C ASP A 145 -6.40 1.36 -1.23
N ALA A 146 -5.29 0.61 -1.20
CA ALA A 146 -4.04 1.03 -0.58
C ALA A 146 -3.19 1.92 -1.48
N PHE A 147 -2.39 2.77 -0.85
CA PHE A 147 -1.29 3.51 -1.46
C PHE A 147 0.02 2.78 -1.19
N TYR A 148 0.88 2.67 -2.19
CA TYR A 148 2.13 1.92 -2.15
C TYR A 148 3.32 2.84 -2.34
N VAL A 149 4.21 2.95 -1.34
CA VAL A 149 5.45 3.70 -1.48
C VAL A 149 6.53 2.77 -1.99
N PHE A 150 7.11 3.15 -3.14
CA PHE A 150 8.18 2.45 -3.82
C PHE A 150 9.52 3.14 -3.61
N GLY A 151 10.60 2.36 -3.46
CA GLY A 151 11.98 2.85 -3.44
C GLY A 151 12.37 3.57 -2.15
N SER A 152 11.77 3.23 -1.00
CA SER A 152 12.19 3.73 0.30
C SER A 152 13.43 3.00 0.80
N VAL A 153 14.12 3.59 1.78
CA VAL A 153 15.26 2.94 2.46
C VAL A 153 14.83 1.83 3.42
N LEU A 154 13.53 1.69 3.67
CA LEU A 154 12.98 0.64 4.52
C LEU A 154 12.89 -0.65 3.73
N GLN A 155 13.41 -1.72 4.31
CA GLN A 155 13.44 -3.04 3.69
C GLN A 155 12.55 -4.01 4.47
N SER A 156 11.84 -4.88 3.75
CA SER A 156 11.15 -6.02 4.31
C SER A 156 12.12 -7.20 4.55
N ALA A 157 11.59 -8.33 4.97
CA ALA A 157 12.38 -9.57 5.18
C ALA A 157 13.20 -10.01 3.95
N ARG A 158 12.90 -9.50 2.76
CA ARG A 158 13.55 -9.87 1.50
C ARG A 158 14.07 -8.67 0.71
N GLY A 159 14.49 -7.61 1.40
CA GLY A 159 15.05 -6.41 0.78
C GLY A 159 13.99 -5.37 0.40
N ASP A 160 14.23 -4.66 -0.68
CA ASP A 160 13.35 -3.58 -1.15
C ASP A 160 11.92 -4.07 -1.38
N ASP A 161 10.95 -3.26 -0.99
CA ASP A 161 9.54 -3.64 -1.03
C ASP A 161 8.62 -2.45 -1.32
N LEU A 162 7.33 -2.73 -1.35
CA LEU A 162 6.26 -1.77 -1.43
C LEU A 162 5.68 -1.57 -0.02
N ILE A 163 5.78 -0.37 0.51
CA ILE A 163 5.22 -0.04 1.84
C ILE A 163 3.82 0.50 1.66
N THR A 164 2.85 -0.06 2.38
CA THR A 164 1.42 0.17 2.15
C THR A 164 0.80 1.09 3.18
N PHE A 165 -0.09 1.96 2.71
CA PHE A 165 -0.78 2.95 3.53
C PHE A 165 -2.27 3.04 3.17
N ALA A 166 -3.10 3.22 4.20
CA ALA A 166 -4.51 3.51 4.04
C ALA A 166 -4.78 4.91 3.51
N ARG A 167 -3.93 5.87 3.85
CA ARG A 167 -4.14 7.28 3.53
C ARG A 167 -2.97 7.84 2.71
N LEU A 168 -3.30 8.58 1.67
CA LEU A 168 -2.31 9.25 0.83
C LEU A 168 -1.37 10.15 1.64
N ARG A 169 -1.89 10.84 2.65
CA ARG A 169 -1.09 11.73 3.51
C ARG A 169 0.01 10.95 4.23
N ASP A 170 -0.33 9.81 4.83
CA ASP A 170 0.65 8.99 5.56
C ASP A 170 1.72 8.43 4.61
N ALA A 171 1.32 8.02 3.39
CA ALA A 171 2.25 7.64 2.34
C ALA A 171 3.19 8.78 1.92
N GLN A 172 2.68 10.02 1.82
CA GLN A 172 3.48 11.21 1.49
C GLN A 172 4.45 11.57 2.59
N ASP A 173 4.02 11.51 3.85
CA ASP A 173 4.86 11.79 5.02
C ASP A 173 5.98 10.75 5.12
N PHE A 174 5.63 9.47 4.99
CA PHE A 174 6.60 8.37 4.95
C PHE A 174 7.59 8.51 3.78
N MET A 175 7.11 8.81 2.58
CA MET A 175 7.96 8.97 1.39
C MET A 175 9.02 10.06 1.62
N ARG A 176 8.66 11.17 2.26
CA ARG A 176 9.62 12.25 2.61
C ARG A 176 10.62 11.79 3.67
N GLU A 177 10.15 11.12 4.72
CA GLU A 177 10.97 10.67 5.83
C GLU A 177 11.95 9.55 5.42
N LYS A 178 11.45 8.56 4.69
CA LYS A 178 12.19 7.35 4.32
C LYS A 178 12.73 7.38 2.88
N LYS A 179 12.82 8.57 2.27
CA LYS A 179 13.38 8.79 0.93
C LYS A 179 12.73 7.95 -0.17
N GLY A 180 11.43 7.72 -0.08
CA GLY A 180 10.69 6.98 -1.10
C GLY A 180 10.71 7.73 -2.45
N HIS A 181 10.67 6.98 -3.54
CA HIS A 181 10.75 7.53 -4.88
C HIS A 181 9.38 7.86 -5.47
N LYS A 182 8.39 7.01 -5.26
CA LYS A 182 7.06 7.16 -5.87
C LYS A 182 5.98 6.55 -4.99
N ILE A 183 4.80 7.17 -4.99
CA ILE A 183 3.56 6.60 -4.48
C ILE A 183 2.79 6.03 -5.67
N LEU A 184 2.41 4.77 -5.57
CA LEU A 184 1.69 4.01 -6.58
C LEU A 184 0.31 3.65 -6.08
N GLN A 185 -0.63 3.47 -6.99
CA GLN A 185 -1.90 2.80 -6.76
C GLN A 185 -1.79 1.33 -7.21
N PHE A 186 -2.70 0.48 -6.73
CA PHE A 186 -2.73 -0.94 -7.04
C PHE A 186 -2.57 -1.25 -8.54
N ARG A 187 -3.31 -0.54 -9.40
CA ARG A 187 -3.29 -0.71 -10.87
C ARG A 187 -1.96 -0.34 -11.54
N GLU A 188 -1.08 0.38 -10.84
CA GLU A 188 0.24 0.75 -11.35
C GLU A 188 1.30 -0.30 -11.04
N ILE A 189 0.96 -1.31 -10.23
CA ILE A 189 1.88 -2.39 -9.85
C ILE A 189 1.89 -3.43 -10.96
N SER A 190 3.03 -3.57 -11.62
CA SER A 190 3.23 -4.50 -12.73
C SER A 190 4.25 -5.59 -12.39
N ALA A 191 4.23 -6.69 -13.13
CA ALA A 191 5.22 -7.76 -12.99
C ALA A 191 6.65 -7.21 -13.15
N LYS A 192 6.88 -6.29 -14.11
CA LYS A 192 8.18 -5.64 -14.32
C LYS A 192 8.67 -4.86 -13.10
N LEU A 193 7.74 -4.15 -12.40
CA LEU A 193 8.07 -3.43 -11.17
C LEU A 193 8.48 -4.41 -10.07
N ILE A 194 7.74 -5.50 -9.91
CA ILE A 194 8.03 -6.52 -8.91
C ILE A 194 9.35 -7.23 -9.19
N ASP A 195 9.65 -7.50 -10.46
CA ASP A 195 10.94 -8.08 -10.87
C ASP A 195 12.12 -7.15 -10.58
N TYR A 196 11.93 -5.83 -10.69
CA TYR A 196 12.95 -4.85 -10.33
C TYR A 196 13.27 -4.85 -8.83
N LEU A 197 12.30 -5.17 -7.96
CA LEU A 197 12.46 -5.23 -6.51
C LEU A 197 13.10 -6.54 -6.00
N ARG A 198 13.40 -7.50 -6.87
CA ARG A 198 13.98 -8.82 -6.51
C ARG A 198 15.46 -8.78 -6.22
#